data_40c495bea30c73fb1c70e16eb123f47a
#
_entry.id   40c495bea30c73fb1c70e16eb123f47a
#
_cell.length_a   1.000
_cell.length_b   1.000
_cell.length_c   1.000
_cell.angle_alpha   90.00
_cell.angle_beta   90.00
_cell.angle_gamma   90.00
#
_symmetry.space_group_name_H-M   'P 1'
#
loop_
_entity.id
_entity.type
_entity.pdbx_description
1 polymer ?
#
loop_
_entity_poly.entity_id
_entity_poly.type
_entity_poly.pdbx_seq_one_letter_code
_entity_poly.pdbx_strand_id
1 'polypeptide(L)'
;MSPFLAELLGTMLLILMGGGVVANVCLSKTKGNGAGRIAITTAWALGVFIGVVVAGPYSGAHLNPAVSIGLAIGGTFPWCDVCTYIAGQMIGAALGALLVWLVYKDHFNATDDPDAELGVFCTSPAIKDYPINFLGEMIGTFALMFVVFFITDGELTYESNSTLPIGLGSVGAIPVAFTVWVIGLSLGGTTGYAINPARDLAPRFIHFILPIKGKGSSHWEYAWVPVLGPIAGAAIAGMLYYVLK
;
A
#
# COMPACT_ATOMS: atom_id res chain seq x y z
N MET A 1 -11.15 -19.11 1.35
CA MET A 1 -9.80 -18.74 1.81
C MET A 1 -9.92 -18.15 3.20
N SER A 2 -8.97 -18.40 4.12
CA SER A 2 -9.02 -17.69 5.42
C SER A 2 -8.68 -16.21 5.24
N PRO A 3 -9.15 -15.29 6.11
CA PRO A 3 -8.77 -13.88 6.04
C PRO A 3 -7.24 -13.66 6.06
N PHE A 4 -6.52 -14.40 6.90
CA PHE A 4 -5.06 -14.36 6.92
C PHE A 4 -4.44 -14.63 5.53
N LEU A 5 -4.88 -15.72 4.86
CA LEU A 5 -4.35 -16.08 3.55
C LEU A 5 -4.76 -15.08 2.47
N ALA A 6 -5.96 -14.51 2.58
CA ALA A 6 -6.44 -13.47 1.67
C ALA A 6 -5.58 -12.19 1.77
N GLU A 7 -5.34 -11.71 2.99
CA GLU A 7 -4.46 -10.57 3.25
C GLU A 7 -3.03 -10.82 2.77
N LEU A 8 -2.51 -12.03 3.00
CA LEU A 8 -1.19 -12.43 2.53
C LEU A 8 -1.09 -12.39 1.00
N LEU A 9 -1.99 -13.05 0.29
CA LEU A 9 -1.95 -13.13 -1.17
C LEU A 9 -2.25 -11.78 -1.83
N GLY A 10 -3.23 -11.04 -1.31
CA GLY A 10 -3.57 -9.71 -1.80
C GLY A 10 -2.41 -8.73 -1.64
N THR A 11 -1.76 -8.71 -0.46
CA THR A 11 -0.61 -7.84 -0.21
C THR A 11 0.61 -8.28 -1.01
N MET A 12 0.83 -9.58 -1.17
CA MET A 12 1.90 -10.11 -2.02
C MET A 12 1.76 -9.60 -3.46
N LEU A 13 0.56 -9.68 -4.04
CA LEU A 13 0.31 -9.19 -5.40
C LEU A 13 0.45 -7.67 -5.50
N LEU A 14 -0.05 -6.93 -4.51
CA LEU A 14 0.11 -5.47 -4.44
C LEU A 14 1.59 -5.09 -4.50
N ILE A 15 2.44 -5.70 -3.67
CA ILE A 15 3.87 -5.40 -3.63
C ILE A 15 4.60 -5.91 -4.88
N LEU A 16 4.22 -7.07 -5.39
CA LEU A 16 4.79 -7.60 -6.64
C LEU A 16 4.57 -6.62 -7.81
N MET A 17 3.36 -6.08 -7.96
CA MET A 17 3.07 -5.13 -9.04
C MET A 17 3.66 -3.74 -8.77
N GLY A 18 3.52 -3.23 -7.54
CA GLY A 18 4.02 -1.92 -7.15
C GLY A 18 5.54 -1.83 -7.11
N GLY A 19 6.23 -2.79 -6.50
CA GLY A 19 7.69 -2.89 -6.55
C GLY A 19 8.20 -3.21 -7.95
N GLY A 20 7.47 -4.08 -8.67
CA GLY A 20 7.79 -4.46 -10.05
C GLY A 20 7.81 -3.28 -11.01
N VAL A 21 6.84 -2.35 -10.93
CA VAL A 21 6.88 -1.16 -11.79
C VAL A 21 8.02 -0.22 -11.40
N VAL A 22 8.34 -0.09 -10.10
CA VAL A 22 9.49 0.74 -9.70
C VAL A 22 10.78 0.14 -10.24
N ALA A 23 10.97 -1.18 -10.14
CA ALA A 23 12.09 -1.87 -10.75
C ALA A 23 12.15 -1.64 -12.27
N ASN A 24 11.02 -1.78 -12.97
CA ASN A 24 10.96 -1.56 -14.42
C ASN A 24 11.28 -0.11 -14.84
N VAL A 25 10.91 0.87 -14.03
CA VAL A 25 11.11 2.30 -14.36
C VAL A 25 12.49 2.81 -13.93
N CYS A 26 13.02 2.32 -12.79
CA CYS A 26 14.20 2.90 -12.16
C CYS A 26 15.48 2.09 -12.38
N LEU A 27 15.40 0.74 -12.51
CA LEU A 27 16.61 -0.06 -12.70
C LEU A 27 17.14 0.03 -14.12
N SER A 28 18.45 -0.15 -14.25
CA SER A 28 19.16 -0.09 -15.53
C SER A 28 18.75 -1.24 -16.47
N LYS A 29 18.78 -0.96 -17.78
CA LYS A 29 18.56 -1.92 -18.87
C LYS A 29 17.18 -2.57 -18.91
N THR A 30 16.20 -2.07 -18.16
CA THR A 30 14.82 -2.50 -18.28
C THR A 30 14.16 -1.86 -19.51
N LYS A 31 13.11 -2.47 -20.01
CA LYS A 31 12.36 -1.93 -21.16
C LYS A 31 11.55 -0.68 -20.82
N GLY A 32 11.23 -0.48 -19.56
CA GLY A 32 10.46 0.66 -19.06
C GLY A 32 11.31 1.72 -18.37
N ASN A 33 12.65 1.63 -18.42
CA ASN A 33 13.52 2.62 -17.79
C ASN A 33 13.19 4.04 -18.23
N GLY A 34 13.05 4.95 -17.26
CA GLY A 34 12.73 6.35 -17.51
C GLY A 34 11.27 6.66 -17.82
N ALA A 35 10.32 5.71 -17.74
CA ALA A 35 8.89 5.94 -18.00
C ALA A 35 8.20 6.91 -17.02
N GLY A 36 8.85 7.24 -15.91
CA GLY A 36 8.45 8.32 -15.02
C GLY A 36 7.39 7.96 -13.98
N ARG A 37 7.07 8.96 -13.16
CA ARG A 37 6.20 8.78 -11.97
C ARG A 37 4.75 8.41 -12.30
N ILE A 38 4.22 8.86 -13.45
CA ILE A 38 2.85 8.50 -13.87
C ILE A 38 2.73 6.99 -14.04
N ALA A 39 3.70 6.35 -14.69
CA ALA A 39 3.72 4.89 -14.84
C ALA A 39 3.77 4.20 -13.48
N ILE A 40 4.62 4.68 -12.56
CA ILE A 40 4.76 4.15 -11.21
C ILE A 40 3.44 4.25 -10.45
N THR A 41 2.84 5.44 -10.37
CA THR A 41 1.60 5.65 -9.60
C THR A 41 0.42 4.89 -10.18
N THR A 42 0.34 4.79 -11.51
CA THR A 42 -0.70 4.01 -12.19
C THR A 42 -0.58 2.52 -11.84
N ALA A 43 0.61 1.95 -11.92
CA ALA A 43 0.78 0.53 -11.62
C ALA A 43 0.61 0.22 -10.11
N TRP A 44 0.96 1.13 -9.20
CA TRP A 44 0.63 0.98 -7.78
C TRP A 44 -0.89 0.95 -7.56
N ALA A 45 -1.65 1.83 -8.21
CA ALA A 45 -3.11 1.83 -8.14
C ALA A 45 -3.72 0.53 -8.69
N LEU A 46 -3.24 0.06 -9.83
CA LEU A 46 -3.64 -1.21 -10.41
C LEU A 46 -3.21 -2.40 -9.54
N GLY A 47 -2.07 -2.32 -8.85
CA GLY A 47 -1.64 -3.30 -7.87
C GLY A 47 -2.61 -3.39 -6.67
N VAL A 48 -3.08 -2.24 -6.17
CA VAL A 48 -4.15 -2.20 -5.16
C VAL A 48 -5.43 -2.84 -5.71
N PHE A 49 -5.85 -2.48 -6.92
CA PHE A 49 -7.02 -3.07 -7.57
C PHE A 49 -6.94 -4.60 -7.61
N ILE A 50 -5.81 -5.16 -8.10
CA ILE A 50 -5.61 -6.61 -8.19
C ILE A 50 -5.65 -7.26 -6.80
N GLY A 51 -4.97 -6.66 -5.82
CA GLY A 51 -4.97 -7.15 -4.44
C GLY A 51 -6.37 -7.20 -3.83
N VAL A 52 -7.16 -6.13 -4.04
CA VAL A 52 -8.55 -6.05 -3.56
C VAL A 52 -9.45 -7.05 -4.27
N VAL A 53 -9.30 -7.25 -5.57
CA VAL A 53 -10.08 -8.25 -6.32
C VAL A 53 -9.85 -9.66 -5.77
N VAL A 54 -8.61 -10.00 -5.41
CA VAL A 54 -8.27 -11.34 -4.89
C VAL A 54 -8.69 -11.53 -3.43
N ALA A 55 -8.44 -10.54 -2.58
CA ALA A 55 -8.64 -10.67 -1.14
C ALA A 55 -10.06 -10.26 -0.70
N GLY A 56 -10.70 -9.32 -1.42
CA GLY A 56 -11.96 -8.70 -1.03
C GLY A 56 -13.06 -9.68 -0.61
N PRO A 57 -13.36 -10.73 -1.39
CA PRO A 57 -14.43 -11.68 -1.05
C PRO A 57 -14.20 -12.49 0.24
N TYR A 58 -12.99 -12.43 0.82
CA TYR A 58 -12.60 -13.26 1.95
C TYR A 58 -12.22 -12.47 3.21
N SER A 59 -11.58 -11.30 3.05
CA SER A 59 -11.10 -10.48 4.16
C SER A 59 -11.61 -9.05 4.14
N GLY A 60 -12.28 -8.63 3.08
CA GLY A 60 -12.54 -7.21 2.83
C GLY A 60 -11.32 -6.46 2.29
N ALA A 61 -10.19 -7.15 2.11
CA ALA A 61 -8.96 -6.63 1.49
C ALA A 61 -8.42 -5.35 2.13
N HIS A 62 -8.01 -5.42 3.37
CA HIS A 62 -7.34 -4.27 4.01
C HIS A 62 -5.95 -4.01 3.39
N LEU A 63 -5.13 -5.06 3.19
CA LEU A 63 -3.80 -5.06 2.55
C LEU A 63 -2.82 -4.03 3.15
N ASN A 64 -3.16 -3.50 4.33
CA ASN A 64 -2.48 -2.35 4.93
C ASN A 64 -2.74 -2.33 6.45
N PRO A 65 -1.71 -2.39 7.29
CA PRO A 65 -1.86 -2.29 8.74
C PRO A 65 -2.59 -1.02 9.21
N ALA A 66 -2.33 0.12 8.56
CA ALA A 66 -3.00 1.38 8.90
C ALA A 66 -4.51 1.31 8.60
N VAL A 67 -4.91 0.63 7.51
CA VAL A 67 -6.33 0.39 7.20
C VAL A 67 -6.97 -0.50 8.27
N SER A 68 -6.34 -1.61 8.64
CA SER A 68 -6.88 -2.51 9.67
C SER A 68 -7.08 -1.81 11.01
N ILE A 69 -6.10 -0.99 11.43
CA ILE A 69 -6.17 -0.21 12.67
C ILE A 69 -7.22 0.90 12.56
N GLY A 70 -7.27 1.64 11.44
CA GLY A 70 -8.22 2.72 11.22
C GLY A 70 -9.67 2.25 11.25
N LEU A 71 -9.97 1.12 10.59
CA LEU A 71 -11.30 0.50 10.61
C LEU A 71 -11.69 0.02 12.01
N ALA A 72 -10.73 -0.52 12.78
CA ALA A 72 -10.97 -0.93 14.16
C ALA A 72 -11.27 0.27 15.07
N ILE A 73 -10.55 1.41 14.91
CA ILE A 73 -10.83 2.66 15.63
C ILE A 73 -12.19 3.23 15.24
N GLY A 74 -12.55 3.18 13.94
CA GLY A 74 -13.86 3.61 13.43
C GLY A 74 -15.04 2.71 13.84
N GLY A 75 -14.76 1.58 14.53
CA GLY A 75 -15.78 0.65 15.02
C GLY A 75 -16.42 -0.20 13.92
N THR A 76 -15.76 -0.36 12.77
CA THR A 76 -16.23 -1.16 11.63
C THR A 76 -15.47 -2.47 11.46
N PHE A 77 -14.43 -2.71 12.27
CA PHE A 77 -13.63 -3.92 12.26
C PHE A 77 -13.27 -4.37 13.69
N PRO A 78 -13.34 -5.66 14.03
CA PRO A 78 -13.05 -6.13 15.38
C PRO A 78 -11.55 -6.13 15.69
N TRP A 79 -11.17 -5.61 16.86
CA TRP A 79 -9.78 -5.52 17.30
C TRP A 79 -9.07 -6.89 17.40
N CYS A 80 -9.80 -7.96 17.71
CA CYS A 80 -9.23 -9.31 17.82
C CYS A 80 -8.65 -9.83 16.50
N ASP A 81 -9.11 -9.31 15.36
CA ASP A 81 -8.66 -9.74 14.04
C ASP A 81 -7.49 -8.91 13.49
N VAL A 82 -7.24 -7.72 14.06
CA VAL A 82 -6.20 -6.79 13.59
C VAL A 82 -4.83 -7.45 13.49
N CYS A 83 -4.42 -8.19 14.53
CA CYS A 83 -3.10 -8.86 14.52
C CYS A 83 -2.98 -9.92 13.42
N THR A 84 -4.05 -10.67 13.17
CA THR A 84 -4.11 -11.70 12.11
C THR A 84 -3.95 -11.09 10.72
N TYR A 85 -4.63 -9.95 10.47
CA TYR A 85 -4.53 -9.21 9.22
C TYR A 85 -3.13 -8.65 9.02
N ILE A 86 -2.58 -7.96 10.03
CA ILE A 86 -1.22 -7.40 9.96
C ILE A 86 -0.18 -8.49 9.68
N ALA A 87 -0.28 -9.64 10.33
CA ALA A 87 0.63 -10.75 10.10
C ALA A 87 0.58 -11.24 8.65
N GLY A 88 -0.62 -11.43 8.09
CA GLY A 88 -0.79 -11.79 6.67
C GLY A 88 -0.20 -10.73 5.73
N GLN A 89 -0.49 -9.45 5.98
CA GLN A 89 0.00 -8.32 5.21
C GLN A 89 1.53 -8.24 5.21
N MET A 90 2.17 -8.37 6.36
CA MET A 90 3.63 -8.30 6.49
C MET A 90 4.33 -9.44 5.75
N ILE A 91 3.83 -10.67 5.91
CA ILE A 91 4.38 -11.84 5.21
C ILE A 91 4.15 -11.71 3.70
N GLY A 92 2.95 -11.32 3.28
CA GLY A 92 2.63 -11.09 1.88
C GLY A 92 3.52 -10.03 1.24
N ALA A 93 3.73 -8.90 1.92
CA ALA A 93 4.61 -7.84 1.44
C ALA A 93 6.07 -8.31 1.29
N ALA A 94 6.57 -9.09 2.25
CA ALA A 94 7.91 -9.66 2.18
C ALA A 94 8.06 -10.62 0.98
N LEU A 95 7.07 -11.50 0.76
CA LEU A 95 7.07 -12.42 -0.38
C LEU A 95 6.97 -11.66 -1.71
N GLY A 96 6.12 -10.64 -1.81
CA GLY A 96 6.01 -9.81 -3.00
C GLY A 96 7.34 -9.13 -3.35
N ALA A 97 8.01 -8.56 -2.36
CA ALA A 97 9.33 -7.93 -2.53
C ALA A 97 10.41 -8.93 -2.97
N LEU A 98 10.42 -10.13 -2.39
CA LEU A 98 11.32 -11.21 -2.80
C LEU A 98 11.09 -11.61 -4.27
N LEU A 99 9.83 -11.73 -4.67
CA LEU A 99 9.48 -12.06 -6.06
C LEU A 99 9.91 -10.97 -7.04
N VAL A 100 9.76 -9.68 -6.67
CA VAL A 100 10.29 -8.57 -7.49
C VAL A 100 11.79 -8.72 -7.68
N TRP A 101 12.55 -8.96 -6.61
CA TRP A 101 13.99 -9.14 -6.70
C TRP A 101 14.36 -10.33 -7.60
N LEU A 102 13.65 -11.45 -7.49
CA LEU A 102 13.91 -12.62 -8.34
C LEU A 102 13.69 -12.31 -9.83
N VAL A 103 12.61 -11.60 -10.16
CA VAL A 103 12.29 -11.23 -11.55
C VAL A 103 13.31 -10.25 -12.13
N TYR A 104 13.79 -9.30 -11.31
CA TYR A 104 14.70 -8.22 -11.74
C TYR A 104 16.16 -8.43 -11.34
N LYS A 105 16.55 -9.62 -10.89
CA LYS A 105 17.88 -9.90 -10.34
C LYS A 105 19.04 -9.40 -11.21
N ASP A 106 18.98 -9.63 -12.51
CA ASP A 106 20.02 -9.21 -13.43
C ASP A 106 20.04 -7.69 -13.64
N HIS A 107 18.89 -7.04 -13.49
CA HIS A 107 18.75 -5.58 -13.56
C HIS A 107 19.32 -4.91 -12.32
N PHE A 108 19.10 -5.49 -11.13
CA PHE A 108 19.79 -5.05 -9.90
C PHE A 108 21.31 -5.14 -10.07
N ASN A 109 21.83 -6.25 -10.58
CA ASN A 109 23.26 -6.41 -10.82
C ASN A 109 23.85 -5.44 -11.86
N ALA A 110 23.00 -4.87 -12.73
CA ALA A 110 23.38 -3.93 -13.79
C ALA A 110 23.16 -2.46 -13.40
N THR A 111 22.62 -2.20 -12.21
CA THR A 111 22.33 -0.86 -11.70
C THR A 111 23.41 -0.45 -10.73
N ASP A 112 24.00 0.74 -10.92
CA ASP A 112 25.02 1.31 -10.03
C ASP A 112 24.42 2.49 -9.22
N ASP A 113 23.12 2.46 -8.92
CA ASP A 113 22.38 3.48 -8.18
C ASP A 113 21.67 2.84 -6.97
N PRO A 114 22.28 2.93 -5.76
CA PRO A 114 21.72 2.34 -4.55
C PRO A 114 20.36 2.92 -4.14
N ASP A 115 20.08 4.19 -4.47
CA ASP A 115 18.80 4.82 -4.16
C ASP A 115 17.69 4.30 -5.08
N ALA A 116 18.00 4.07 -6.36
CA ALA A 116 17.08 3.40 -7.28
C ALA A 116 16.79 1.96 -6.85
N GLU A 117 17.80 1.21 -6.38
CA GLU A 117 17.64 -0.14 -5.85
C GLU A 117 16.76 -0.17 -4.60
N LEU A 118 17.03 0.72 -3.64
CA LEU A 118 16.23 0.86 -2.41
C LEU A 118 14.78 1.23 -2.73
N GLY A 119 14.58 2.15 -3.68
CA GLY A 119 13.27 2.63 -4.11
C GLY A 119 12.34 1.54 -4.63
N VAL A 120 12.86 0.41 -5.10
CA VAL A 120 12.07 -0.77 -5.50
C VAL A 120 11.35 -1.38 -4.29
N PHE A 121 11.97 -1.35 -3.12
CA PHE A 121 11.49 -1.99 -1.90
C PHE A 121 10.69 -1.04 -1.01
N CYS A 122 11.21 0.13 -0.71
CA CYS A 122 10.64 1.02 0.29
C CYS A 122 10.77 2.49 -0.10
N THR A 123 10.10 3.35 0.65
CA THR A 123 10.08 4.78 0.39
C THR A 123 11.26 5.50 1.06
N SER A 124 11.65 6.61 0.44
CA SER A 124 12.60 7.56 0.99
C SER A 124 12.13 8.99 0.71
N PRO A 125 12.40 9.95 1.59
CA PRO A 125 11.98 11.32 1.37
C PRO A 125 12.85 12.00 0.31
N ALA A 126 12.22 12.80 -0.55
CA ALA A 126 12.95 13.66 -1.50
C ALA A 126 13.79 14.72 -0.77
N ILE A 127 13.29 15.21 0.35
CA ILE A 127 14.00 16.13 1.26
C ILE A 127 13.89 15.55 2.68
N LYS A 128 15.00 15.34 3.35
CA LYS A 128 15.08 14.82 4.73
C LYS A 128 14.63 15.89 5.74
N ASP A 129 13.33 15.87 6.05
CA ASP A 129 12.74 16.61 7.16
C ASP A 129 11.72 15.68 7.83
N TYR A 130 12.14 14.95 8.84
CA TYR A 130 11.34 13.89 9.43
C TYR A 130 9.98 14.34 9.98
N PRO A 131 9.86 15.50 10.69
CA PRO A 131 8.55 16.03 11.07
C PRO A 131 7.62 16.30 9.90
N ILE A 132 8.11 16.93 8.83
CA ILE A 132 7.32 17.23 7.63
C ILE A 132 7.02 15.96 6.83
N ASN A 133 7.98 15.04 6.75
CA ASN A 133 7.77 13.76 6.08
C ASN A 133 6.71 12.91 6.82
N PHE A 134 6.74 12.91 8.17
CA PHE A 134 5.71 12.26 8.99
C PHE A 134 4.33 12.88 8.75
N LEU A 135 4.24 14.20 8.72
CA LEU A 135 2.99 14.90 8.44
C LEU A 135 2.46 14.56 7.03
N GLY A 136 3.33 14.46 6.04
CA GLY A 136 2.96 14.05 4.68
C GLY A 136 2.36 12.65 4.62
N GLU A 137 2.98 11.67 5.27
CA GLU A 137 2.46 10.31 5.37
C GLU A 137 1.14 10.24 6.16
N MET A 138 1.04 11.01 7.24
CA MET A 138 -0.17 11.13 8.05
C MET A 138 -1.33 11.70 7.23
N ILE A 139 -1.13 12.80 6.51
CA ILE A 139 -2.17 13.43 5.68
C ILE A 139 -2.58 12.51 4.53
N GLY A 140 -1.62 11.89 3.84
CA GLY A 140 -1.91 10.96 2.74
C GLY A 140 -2.73 9.76 3.20
N THR A 141 -2.41 9.21 4.36
CA THR A 141 -3.17 8.07 4.92
C THR A 141 -4.51 8.51 5.51
N PHE A 142 -4.59 9.69 6.12
CA PHE A 142 -5.87 10.25 6.51
C PHE A 142 -6.82 10.35 5.30
N ALA A 143 -6.35 10.91 4.19
CA ALA A 143 -7.15 11.03 2.98
C ALA A 143 -7.60 9.66 2.45
N LEU A 144 -6.70 8.66 2.42
CA LEU A 144 -7.04 7.29 2.05
C LEU A 144 -8.15 6.74 2.93
N MET A 145 -7.96 6.77 4.24
CA MET A 145 -8.89 6.18 5.20
C MET A 145 -10.22 6.89 5.24
N PHE A 146 -10.20 8.22 5.13
CA PHE A 146 -11.43 9.00 5.11
C PHE A 146 -12.31 8.63 3.92
N VAL A 147 -11.71 8.47 2.73
CA VAL A 147 -12.45 7.99 1.55
C VAL A 147 -12.93 6.55 1.73
N VAL A 148 -12.10 5.65 2.27
CA VAL A 148 -12.48 4.24 2.51
C VAL A 148 -13.74 4.13 3.36
N PHE A 149 -13.90 4.96 4.39
CA PHE A 149 -15.09 4.97 5.23
C PHE A 149 -16.38 5.41 4.51
N PHE A 150 -16.26 6.12 3.39
CA PHE A 150 -17.40 6.63 2.62
C PHE A 150 -17.60 5.92 1.27
N ILE A 151 -16.85 4.85 0.98
CA ILE A 151 -17.14 3.98 -0.15
C ILE A 151 -18.39 3.17 0.20
N THR A 152 -19.41 3.28 -0.64
CA THR A 152 -20.69 2.58 -0.47
C THR A 152 -20.89 1.53 -1.53
N ASP A 153 -21.60 0.47 -1.17
CA ASP A 153 -22.10 -0.50 -2.13
C ASP A 153 -23.25 0.10 -2.96
N GLY A 154 -23.54 -0.51 -4.11
CA GLY A 154 -24.73 -0.16 -4.89
C GLY A 154 -26.00 -0.62 -4.18
N GLU A 155 -27.11 0.10 -4.39
CA GLU A 155 -28.43 -0.25 -3.86
C GLU A 155 -29.45 -0.37 -4.97
N LEU A 156 -30.33 -1.39 -4.90
CA LEU A 156 -31.55 -1.49 -5.71
C LEU A 156 -32.74 -1.03 -4.88
N THR A 157 -33.47 -0.02 -5.39
CA THR A 157 -34.72 0.45 -4.79
C THR A 157 -35.88 -0.19 -5.48
N TYR A 158 -36.77 -0.85 -4.73
CA TYR A 158 -38.04 -1.42 -5.22
C TYR A 158 -39.19 -0.44 -5.02
N GLU A 159 -40.30 -0.66 -5.70
CA GLU A 159 -41.53 0.16 -5.65
C GLU A 159 -42.08 0.38 -4.23
N SER A 160 -41.69 -0.44 -3.25
CA SER A 160 -42.11 -0.33 -1.84
C SER A 160 -41.21 0.53 -0.98
N ASN A 161 -40.30 1.34 -1.52
CA ASN A 161 -39.25 2.06 -0.79
C ASN A 161 -38.30 1.16 0.05
N SER A 162 -38.26 -0.14 -0.24
CA SER A 162 -37.27 -1.04 0.32
C SER A 162 -36.01 -1.06 -0.56
N THR A 163 -34.85 -0.88 0.05
CA THR A 163 -33.56 -0.96 -0.63
C THR A 163 -32.89 -2.30 -0.34
N LEU A 164 -32.30 -2.92 -1.36
CA LEU A 164 -31.45 -4.09 -1.21
C LEU A 164 -30.03 -3.73 -1.64
N PRO A 165 -29.01 -3.98 -0.80
CA PRO A 165 -27.62 -3.77 -1.21
C PRO A 165 -27.25 -4.74 -2.34
N ILE A 166 -26.58 -4.23 -3.36
CA ILE A 166 -26.01 -5.03 -4.45
C ILE A 166 -24.50 -4.98 -4.32
N GLY A 167 -23.87 -6.15 -4.19
CA GLY A 167 -22.42 -6.24 -4.26
C GLY A 167 -21.93 -5.82 -5.66
N LEU A 168 -20.99 -4.89 -5.70
CA LEU A 168 -20.38 -4.43 -6.95
C LEU A 168 -19.36 -5.43 -7.52
N GLY A 169 -19.13 -6.56 -6.84
CA GLY A 169 -18.12 -7.53 -7.24
C GLY A 169 -16.74 -6.88 -7.36
N SER A 170 -15.95 -7.28 -8.38
CA SER A 170 -14.62 -6.73 -8.61
C SER A 170 -14.60 -5.23 -8.96
N VAL A 171 -15.72 -4.68 -9.44
CA VAL A 171 -15.84 -3.24 -9.72
C VAL A 171 -15.73 -2.41 -8.43
N GLY A 172 -16.15 -2.95 -7.29
CA GLY A 172 -16.00 -2.31 -5.97
C GLY A 172 -14.56 -2.02 -5.55
N ALA A 173 -13.57 -2.60 -6.23
CA ALA A 173 -12.16 -2.29 -6.01
C ALA A 173 -11.70 -0.97 -6.66
N ILE A 174 -12.46 -0.42 -7.61
CA ILE A 174 -12.08 0.79 -8.38
C ILE A 174 -11.94 2.02 -7.49
N PRO A 175 -12.89 2.35 -6.58
CA PRO A 175 -12.81 3.58 -5.80
C PRO A 175 -11.54 3.66 -4.94
N VAL A 176 -11.16 2.57 -4.27
CA VAL A 176 -9.93 2.56 -3.45
C VAL A 176 -8.68 2.63 -4.32
N ALA A 177 -8.66 1.96 -5.48
CA ALA A 177 -7.53 2.04 -6.41
C ALA A 177 -7.34 3.47 -6.94
N PHE A 178 -8.41 4.16 -7.32
CA PHE A 178 -8.36 5.56 -7.77
C PHE A 178 -7.96 6.52 -6.65
N THR A 179 -8.38 6.26 -5.42
CA THR A 179 -7.95 7.04 -4.25
C THR A 179 -6.44 6.92 -4.05
N VAL A 180 -5.88 5.71 -4.12
CA VAL A 180 -4.42 5.52 -4.05
C VAL A 180 -3.71 6.19 -5.22
N TRP A 181 -4.29 6.11 -6.42
CA TRP A 181 -3.72 6.75 -7.61
C TRP A 181 -3.60 8.27 -7.47
N VAL A 182 -4.69 8.93 -7.08
CA VAL A 182 -4.68 10.40 -6.92
C VAL A 182 -3.77 10.85 -5.78
N ILE A 183 -3.70 10.09 -4.67
CA ILE A 183 -2.74 10.37 -3.60
C ILE A 183 -1.29 10.28 -4.13
N GLY A 184 -0.98 9.23 -4.89
CA GLY A 184 0.34 9.07 -5.50
C GLY A 184 0.72 10.20 -6.45
N LEU A 185 -0.22 10.64 -7.28
CA LEU A 185 -0.02 11.76 -8.22
C LEU A 185 0.14 13.10 -7.51
N SER A 186 -0.64 13.35 -6.45
CA SER A 186 -0.76 14.65 -5.81
C SER A 186 0.20 14.85 -4.64
N LEU A 187 0.39 13.82 -3.80
CA LEU A 187 1.13 13.89 -2.54
C LEU A 187 2.42 13.06 -2.55
N GLY A 188 2.58 12.15 -3.52
CA GLY A 188 3.69 11.21 -3.56
C GLY A 188 5.06 11.82 -3.86
N GLY A 189 5.13 13.10 -4.21
CA GLY A 189 6.40 13.77 -4.56
C GLY A 189 7.34 13.99 -3.39
N THR A 190 6.83 14.05 -2.17
CA THR A 190 7.61 14.37 -0.95
C THR A 190 8.27 13.16 -0.31
N THR A 191 7.50 12.09 -0.09
CA THR A 191 7.91 10.91 0.67
C THR A 191 7.85 9.60 -0.12
N GLY A 192 7.24 9.60 -1.29
CA GLY A 192 6.91 8.38 -2.02
C GLY A 192 5.58 7.75 -1.61
N TYR A 193 4.75 8.45 -0.81
CA TYR A 193 3.41 8.03 -0.35
C TYR A 193 3.36 6.55 0.06
N ALA A 194 4.11 6.20 1.11
CA ALA A 194 4.04 4.83 1.62
C ALA A 194 2.61 4.47 2.02
N ILE A 195 1.96 5.32 2.79
CA ILE A 195 0.56 5.24 3.27
C ILE A 195 0.14 3.85 3.77
N ASN A 196 1.13 2.96 3.94
CA ASN A 196 0.94 1.55 4.26
C ASN A 196 2.20 1.00 4.95
N PRO A 197 2.16 0.70 6.25
CA PRO A 197 3.32 0.16 6.97
C PRO A 197 3.86 -1.16 6.39
N ALA A 198 2.99 -2.05 5.90
CA ALA A 198 3.44 -3.32 5.33
C ALA A 198 4.14 -3.12 3.98
N ARG A 199 3.67 -2.14 3.19
CA ARG A 199 4.25 -1.77 1.89
C ARG A 199 5.67 -1.21 2.02
N ASP A 200 6.05 -0.68 3.20
CA ASP A 200 7.39 -0.14 3.42
C ASP A 200 8.26 -1.05 4.28
N LEU A 201 7.80 -1.40 5.49
CA LEU A 201 8.63 -2.06 6.50
C LEU A 201 9.07 -3.48 6.09
N ALA A 202 8.16 -4.29 5.56
CA ALA A 202 8.49 -5.65 5.18
C ALA A 202 9.40 -5.72 3.93
N PRO A 203 9.17 -4.98 2.84
CA PRO A 203 10.10 -4.89 1.73
C PRO A 203 11.45 -4.27 2.13
N ARG A 204 11.50 -3.28 3.03
CA ARG A 204 12.74 -2.71 3.57
C ARG A 204 13.57 -3.78 4.27
N PHE A 205 12.94 -4.66 5.05
CA PHE A 205 13.61 -5.80 5.65
C PHE A 205 14.15 -6.78 4.59
N ILE A 206 13.40 -7.04 3.52
CA ILE A 206 13.87 -7.87 2.41
C ILE A 206 15.07 -7.22 1.73
N HIS A 207 15.05 -5.92 1.44
CA HIS A 207 16.24 -5.20 0.94
C HIS A 207 17.44 -5.36 1.87
N PHE A 208 17.23 -5.28 3.19
CA PHE A 208 18.31 -5.42 4.17
C PHE A 208 19.00 -6.77 4.11
N ILE A 209 18.26 -7.87 3.95
CA ILE A 209 18.81 -9.23 3.98
C ILE A 209 19.27 -9.75 2.61
N LEU A 210 18.75 -9.19 1.50
CA LEU A 210 19.11 -9.68 0.17
C LEU A 210 20.55 -9.34 -0.23
N PRO A 211 21.23 -10.25 -0.93
CA PRO A 211 22.60 -10.04 -1.42
C PRO A 211 22.60 -9.23 -2.74
N ILE A 212 22.16 -7.99 -2.69
CA ILE A 212 22.20 -7.07 -3.83
C ILE A 212 23.60 -6.47 -3.91
N LYS A 213 24.22 -6.54 -5.09
CA LYS A 213 25.59 -6.05 -5.30
C LYS A 213 25.59 -4.53 -5.27
N GLY A 214 26.43 -3.94 -4.41
CA GLY A 214 26.56 -2.48 -4.34
C GLY A 214 25.42 -1.76 -3.61
N LYS A 215 24.45 -2.49 -3.04
CA LYS A 215 23.34 -1.87 -2.31
C LYS A 215 23.83 -0.95 -1.20
N GLY A 216 23.17 0.17 -1.06
CA GLY A 216 23.40 1.13 0.02
C GLY A 216 22.72 0.73 1.34
N SER A 217 22.52 1.73 2.19
CA SER A 217 21.75 1.58 3.42
C SER A 217 20.27 1.27 3.14
N SER A 218 19.64 0.49 4.03
CA SER A 218 18.20 0.34 4.03
C SER A 218 17.46 1.48 4.74
N HIS A 219 18.15 2.52 5.15
CA HIS A 219 17.63 3.73 5.83
C HIS A 219 16.67 3.42 6.98
N TRP A 220 17.09 2.58 7.92
CA TRP A 220 16.30 2.21 9.09
C TRP A 220 15.96 3.41 9.99
N GLU A 221 16.79 4.44 9.98
CA GLU A 221 16.56 5.70 10.69
C GLU A 221 15.31 6.45 10.19
N TYR A 222 14.86 6.17 8.98
CA TYR A 222 13.64 6.73 8.38
C TYR A 222 12.42 5.82 8.55
N ALA A 223 12.61 4.51 8.79
CA ALA A 223 11.55 3.50 8.72
C ALA A 223 10.34 3.77 9.64
N TRP A 224 10.52 4.51 10.72
CA TRP A 224 9.43 4.88 11.62
C TRP A 224 8.40 5.82 10.98
N VAL A 225 8.82 6.67 10.02
CA VAL A 225 7.96 7.64 9.33
C VAL A 225 6.86 6.92 8.53
N PRO A 226 7.17 6.01 7.59
CA PRO A 226 6.17 5.26 6.82
C PRO A 226 5.41 4.20 7.63
N VAL A 227 5.74 4.02 8.91
CA VAL A 227 4.98 3.18 9.85
C VAL A 227 4.04 4.01 10.70
N LEU A 228 4.57 4.97 11.45
CA LEU A 228 3.78 5.73 12.43
C LEU A 228 2.95 6.83 11.77
N GLY A 229 3.43 7.46 10.69
CA GLY A 229 2.67 8.46 9.95
C GLY A 229 1.34 7.91 9.42
N PRO A 230 1.35 6.79 8.67
CA PRO A 230 0.11 6.14 8.23
C PRO A 230 -0.81 5.71 9.37
N ILE A 231 -0.28 5.13 10.45
CA ILE A 231 -1.10 4.74 11.60
C ILE A 231 -1.78 5.97 12.24
N ALA A 232 -1.05 7.07 12.41
CA ALA A 232 -1.60 8.31 12.94
C ALA A 232 -2.71 8.88 12.05
N GLY A 233 -2.49 8.92 10.72
CA GLY A 233 -3.49 9.39 9.76
C GLY A 233 -4.76 8.54 9.76
N ALA A 234 -4.60 7.22 9.79
CA ALA A 234 -5.70 6.27 9.86
C ALA A 234 -6.48 6.40 11.19
N ALA A 235 -5.77 6.59 12.31
CA ALA A 235 -6.40 6.79 13.60
C ALA A 235 -7.26 8.07 13.64
N ILE A 236 -6.74 9.19 13.13
CA ILE A 236 -7.50 10.44 13.04
C ILE A 236 -8.75 10.27 12.16
N ALA A 237 -8.63 9.61 11.00
CA ALA A 237 -9.77 9.35 10.13
C ALA A 237 -10.82 8.44 10.81
N GLY A 238 -10.37 7.38 11.50
CA GLY A 238 -11.25 6.48 12.23
C GLY A 238 -11.99 7.17 13.38
N MET A 239 -11.29 7.98 14.17
CA MET A 239 -11.92 8.78 15.23
C MET A 239 -12.94 9.78 14.66
N LEU A 240 -12.59 10.47 13.57
CA LEU A 240 -13.52 11.41 12.93
C LEU A 240 -14.75 10.69 12.40
N TYR A 241 -14.58 9.57 11.72
CA TYR A 241 -15.70 8.77 11.23
C TYR A 241 -16.60 8.29 12.38
N TYR A 242 -16.01 7.84 13.49
CA TYR A 242 -16.76 7.39 14.67
C TYR A 242 -17.66 8.50 15.25
N VAL A 243 -17.20 9.75 15.18
CA VAL A 243 -17.97 10.92 15.66
C VAL A 243 -19.04 11.34 14.65
N LEU A 244 -18.79 11.15 13.34
CA LEU A 244 -19.73 11.55 12.28
C LEU A 244 -20.84 10.52 12.02
N LYS A 245 -20.64 9.29 12.45
CA LYS A 245 -21.59 8.17 12.33
C LYS A 245 -22.73 8.29 13.35
#